data_f2c4baff6535b3c63dfd929bdad670b4
#
_entry.id   f2c4baff6535b3c63dfd929bdad670b4
#
_cell.length_a   1.000
_cell.length_b   1.000
_cell.length_c   1.000
_cell.angle_alpha   90.00
_cell.angle_beta   90.00
_cell.angle_gamma   90.00
#
_symmetry.space_group_name_H-M   'P 1'
#
loop_
_entity.id
_entity.type
_entity.pdbx_description
1 polymer ?
#
loop_
_entity_poly.entity_id
_entity_poly.type
_entity_poly.pdbx_seq_one_letter_code
_entity_poly.pdbx_strand_id
1 'polypeptide(L)'
;MNTPGIEFGRKTSAAYAALCKPLCQKLHLPQTAFDILMFLANNPGYQTASDVVEVRKLKANLVSVNIDRLVQEGYLVREADPDDRRRTLLRCTEKACPIIEQGRALQEEFGARLLEHTNEAQRKAFFETMDIINENLDAILEGEA
;
A
#
# COMPACT_ATOMS: atom_id res chain seq x y z
N MET A 1 18.73 23.52 -10.50
CA MET A 1 17.63 22.78 -11.14
C MET A 1 16.91 21.96 -10.11
N ASN A 2 15.65 22.27 -9.86
CA ASN A 2 14.85 21.46 -8.95
C ASN A 2 14.72 20.05 -9.52
N THR A 3 15.09 19.07 -8.73
CA THR A 3 14.90 17.66 -9.11
C THR A 3 13.40 17.34 -8.93
N PRO A 4 12.61 17.31 -10.01
CA PRO A 4 11.14 17.20 -9.89
C PRO A 4 10.69 15.95 -9.12
N GLY A 5 11.53 14.92 -9.07
CA GLY A 5 11.17 13.64 -8.48
C GLY A 5 10.98 13.66 -6.98
N ILE A 6 11.83 14.39 -6.23
CA ILE A 6 11.74 14.43 -4.76
C ILE A 6 10.47 15.17 -4.34
N GLU A 7 10.21 16.33 -4.94
CA GLU A 7 9.02 17.13 -4.65
C GLU A 7 7.75 16.40 -5.05
N PHE A 8 7.76 15.74 -6.20
CA PHE A 8 6.64 14.93 -6.68
C PHE A 8 6.31 13.79 -5.69
N GLY A 9 7.32 13.05 -5.25
CA GLY A 9 7.14 11.96 -4.30
C GLY A 9 6.59 12.45 -2.96
N ARG A 10 7.15 13.54 -2.44
CA ARG A 10 6.69 14.15 -1.18
C ARG A 10 5.23 14.59 -1.27
N LYS A 11 4.87 15.28 -2.34
CA LYS A 11 3.49 15.77 -2.56
C LYS A 11 2.51 14.62 -2.75
N THR A 12 2.91 13.58 -3.48
CA THR A 12 2.07 12.40 -3.69
C THR A 12 1.71 11.74 -2.36
N SER A 13 2.70 11.51 -1.51
CA SER A 13 2.49 10.91 -0.19
C SER A 13 1.64 11.81 0.71
N ALA A 14 1.92 13.12 0.73
CA ALA A 14 1.18 14.09 1.54
C ALA A 14 -0.28 14.20 1.10
N ALA A 15 -0.54 14.21 -0.21
CA ALA A 15 -1.89 14.29 -0.75
C ALA A 15 -2.70 13.03 -0.42
N TYR A 16 -2.10 11.85 -0.57
CA TYR A 16 -2.76 10.59 -0.20
C TYR A 16 -3.08 10.56 1.30
N ALA A 17 -2.13 10.97 2.15
CA ALA A 17 -2.33 11.05 3.59
C ALA A 17 -3.50 11.99 3.95
N ALA A 18 -3.59 13.13 3.26
CA ALA A 18 -4.68 14.08 3.47
C ALA A 18 -6.05 13.47 3.12
N LEU A 19 -6.13 12.70 2.04
CA LEU A 19 -7.36 12.01 1.65
C LEU A 19 -7.72 10.87 2.62
N CYS A 20 -6.73 10.18 3.16
CA CYS A 20 -6.95 9.08 4.11
C CYS A 20 -7.41 9.56 5.48
N LYS A 21 -7.01 10.77 5.87
CA LYS A 21 -7.20 11.27 7.23
C LYS A 21 -8.64 11.18 7.75
N PRO A 22 -9.68 11.65 7.03
CA PRO A 22 -11.05 11.54 7.54
C PRO A 22 -11.49 10.10 7.78
N LEU A 23 -11.14 9.18 6.88
CA LEU A 23 -11.48 7.78 7.02
C LEU A 23 -10.75 7.14 8.21
N CYS A 24 -9.46 7.40 8.34
CA CYS A 24 -8.66 6.86 9.46
C CYS A 24 -9.18 7.38 10.81
N GLN A 25 -9.58 8.65 10.88
CA GLN A 25 -10.18 9.22 12.09
C GLN A 25 -11.51 8.54 12.42
N LYS A 26 -12.36 8.33 11.42
CA LYS A 26 -13.65 7.65 11.58
C LYS A 26 -13.46 6.21 12.08
N LEU A 27 -12.44 5.53 11.58
CA LEU A 27 -12.15 4.13 11.94
C LEU A 27 -11.33 3.99 13.22
N HIS A 28 -10.83 5.10 13.77
CA HIS A 28 -9.90 5.11 14.89
C HIS A 28 -8.64 4.26 14.62
N LEU A 29 -8.16 4.28 13.38
CA LEU A 29 -6.94 3.59 12.97
C LEU A 29 -5.85 4.58 12.60
N PRO A 30 -4.59 4.36 13.03
CA PRO A 30 -3.47 5.09 12.46
C PRO A 30 -3.37 4.82 10.96
N GLN A 31 -2.88 5.79 10.20
CA GLN A 31 -2.74 5.59 8.75
C GLN A 31 -1.84 4.39 8.42
N THR A 32 -0.76 4.17 9.17
CA THR A 32 0.12 3.02 8.92
C THR A 32 -0.63 1.69 9.05
N ALA A 33 -1.52 1.56 10.03
CA ALA A 33 -2.36 0.36 10.17
C ALA A 33 -3.30 0.21 8.98
N PHE A 34 -3.95 1.29 8.57
CA PHE A 34 -4.82 1.31 7.40
C PHE A 34 -4.05 0.94 6.13
N ASP A 35 -2.86 1.51 5.93
CA ASP A 35 -2.01 1.21 4.76
C ASP A 35 -1.60 -0.27 4.72
N ILE A 36 -1.25 -0.85 5.86
CA ILE A 36 -0.91 -2.27 5.96
C ILE A 36 -2.10 -3.14 5.59
N LEU A 37 -3.28 -2.83 6.12
CA LEU A 37 -4.50 -3.55 5.80
C LEU A 37 -4.80 -3.51 4.30
N MET A 38 -4.71 -2.33 3.70
CA MET A 38 -4.97 -2.15 2.27
C MET A 38 -3.91 -2.85 1.42
N PHE A 39 -2.65 -2.83 1.84
CA PHE A 39 -1.57 -3.53 1.15
C PHE A 39 -1.83 -5.03 1.11
N LEU A 40 -2.19 -5.63 2.23
CA LEU A 40 -2.49 -7.06 2.30
C LEU A 40 -3.73 -7.41 1.48
N ALA A 41 -4.77 -6.57 1.53
CA ALA A 41 -6.00 -6.80 0.78
C ALA A 41 -5.78 -6.71 -0.73
N ASN A 42 -4.95 -5.78 -1.19
CA ASN A 42 -4.72 -5.52 -2.61
C ASN A 42 -3.61 -6.40 -3.22
N ASN A 43 -2.82 -7.08 -2.40
CA ASN A 43 -1.66 -7.83 -2.87
C ASN A 43 -1.68 -9.25 -2.27
N PRO A 44 -2.58 -10.13 -2.74
CA PRO A 44 -2.73 -11.47 -2.15
C PRO A 44 -1.50 -12.37 -2.26
N GLY A 45 -0.52 -12.01 -3.08
CA GLY A 45 0.78 -12.68 -3.14
C GLY A 45 1.70 -12.38 -1.95
N TYR A 46 1.40 -11.33 -1.18
CA TYR A 46 2.16 -10.93 0.01
C TYR A 46 1.30 -11.15 1.24
N GLN A 47 1.69 -12.08 2.09
CA GLN A 47 0.82 -12.54 3.18
C GLN A 47 1.49 -12.50 4.56
N THR A 48 2.72 -12.01 4.67
CA THR A 48 3.47 -12.03 5.93
C THR A 48 3.91 -10.64 6.37
N ALA A 49 4.22 -10.51 7.68
CA ALA A 49 4.80 -9.28 8.21
C ALA A 49 6.12 -8.93 7.50
N SER A 50 6.94 -9.94 7.20
CA SER A 50 8.20 -9.74 6.46
C SER A 50 7.95 -9.15 5.07
N ASP A 51 6.90 -9.60 4.37
CA ASP A 51 6.53 -9.04 3.07
C ASP A 51 6.19 -7.55 3.19
N VAL A 52 5.45 -7.17 4.22
CA VAL A 52 5.11 -5.76 4.45
C VAL A 52 6.37 -4.93 4.70
N VAL A 53 7.28 -5.42 5.55
CA VAL A 53 8.55 -4.74 5.84
C VAL A 53 9.36 -4.54 4.55
N GLU A 54 9.54 -5.60 3.77
CA GLU A 54 10.39 -5.57 2.57
C GLU A 54 9.79 -4.73 1.44
N VAL A 55 8.52 -4.94 1.14
CA VAL A 55 7.88 -4.28 -0.02
C VAL A 55 7.57 -2.82 0.29
N ARG A 56 7.05 -2.53 1.48
CA ARG A 56 6.68 -1.18 1.89
C ARG A 56 7.84 -0.38 2.48
N LYS A 57 8.99 -1.02 2.73
CA LYS A 57 10.17 -0.39 3.31
C LYS A 57 9.86 0.30 4.65
N LEU A 58 9.07 -0.36 5.47
CA LEU A 58 8.72 0.09 6.82
C LEU A 58 9.61 -0.60 7.86
N LYS A 59 9.80 0.05 9.00
CA LYS A 59 10.55 -0.56 10.10
C LYS A 59 9.79 -1.75 10.68
N ALA A 60 10.50 -2.82 11.01
CA ALA A 60 9.90 -4.06 11.49
C ALA A 60 9.06 -3.87 12.76
N ASN A 61 9.54 -3.05 13.71
CA ASN A 61 8.80 -2.78 14.94
C ASN A 61 7.50 -2.00 14.68
N LEU A 62 7.51 -1.07 13.73
CA LEU A 62 6.32 -0.31 13.33
C LEU A 62 5.28 -1.24 12.69
N VAL A 63 5.73 -2.14 11.81
CA VAL A 63 4.86 -3.13 11.18
C VAL A 63 4.25 -4.06 12.24
N SER A 64 5.07 -4.57 13.15
CA SER A 64 4.63 -5.49 14.22
C SER A 64 3.55 -4.86 15.11
N VAL A 65 3.76 -3.63 15.57
CA VAL A 65 2.79 -2.92 16.44
C VAL A 65 1.47 -2.70 15.71
N ASN A 66 1.51 -2.31 14.45
CA ASN A 66 0.29 -2.05 13.68
C ASN A 66 -0.45 -3.33 13.31
N ILE A 67 0.26 -4.42 13.02
CA ILE A 67 -0.36 -5.74 12.80
C ILE A 67 -1.02 -6.23 14.09
N ASP A 68 -0.35 -6.12 15.22
CA ASP A 68 -0.94 -6.49 16.53
C ASP A 68 -2.24 -5.74 16.77
N ARG A 69 -2.27 -4.46 16.46
CA ARG A 69 -3.48 -3.64 16.59
C ARG A 69 -4.59 -4.13 15.66
N LEU A 70 -4.28 -4.40 14.39
CA LEU A 70 -5.26 -4.90 13.44
C LEU A 70 -5.82 -6.26 13.85
N VAL A 71 -4.99 -7.14 14.39
CA VAL A 71 -5.43 -8.44 14.91
C VAL A 71 -6.31 -8.24 16.14
N GLN A 72 -5.89 -7.40 17.07
CA GLN A 72 -6.63 -7.12 18.31
C GLN A 72 -8.01 -6.54 18.00
N GLU A 73 -8.12 -5.66 17.02
CA GLU A 73 -9.38 -5.06 16.61
C GLU A 73 -10.22 -5.95 15.67
N GLY A 74 -9.70 -7.12 15.32
CA GLY A 74 -10.44 -8.12 14.56
C GLY A 74 -10.42 -7.93 13.04
N TYR A 75 -9.54 -7.09 12.51
CA TYR A 75 -9.44 -6.85 11.06
C TYR A 75 -8.49 -7.83 10.36
N LEU A 76 -7.57 -8.42 11.10
CA LEU A 76 -6.66 -9.46 10.61
C LEU A 76 -6.70 -10.66 11.56
N VAL A 77 -6.43 -11.83 11.00
CA VAL A 77 -6.14 -13.03 11.78
C VAL A 77 -4.78 -13.59 11.38
N ARG A 78 -4.09 -14.20 12.33
CA ARG A 78 -2.84 -14.92 12.09
C ARG A 78 -3.15 -16.40 11.92
N GLU A 79 -2.61 -16.98 10.85
CA GLU A 79 -2.75 -18.42 10.57
C GLU A 79 -1.37 -19.02 10.34
N ALA A 80 -1.16 -20.25 10.80
CA ALA A 80 0.05 -20.98 10.47
C ALA A 80 0.05 -21.31 8.98
N ASP A 81 1.21 -21.16 8.34
CA ASP A 81 1.36 -21.58 6.95
C ASP A 81 1.44 -23.12 6.93
N PRO A 82 0.52 -23.81 6.22
CA PRO A 82 0.55 -25.28 6.15
C PRO A 82 1.80 -25.84 5.47
N ASP A 83 2.45 -25.03 4.62
CA ASP A 83 3.64 -25.43 3.87
C ASP A 83 4.94 -25.09 4.57
N ASP A 84 4.94 -24.12 5.53
CA ASP A 84 6.11 -23.71 6.26
C ASP A 84 5.73 -23.24 7.67
N ARG A 85 6.04 -24.06 8.68
CA ARG A 85 5.71 -23.79 10.09
C ARG A 85 6.37 -22.53 10.66
N ARG A 86 7.42 -22.01 10.00
CA ARG A 86 8.12 -20.79 10.42
C ARG A 86 7.38 -19.53 9.99
N ARG A 87 6.44 -19.66 9.04
CA ARG A 87 5.71 -18.52 8.49
C ARG A 87 4.35 -18.41 9.15
N THR A 88 3.99 -17.17 9.48
CA THR A 88 2.65 -16.82 9.94
C THR A 88 2.00 -16.00 8.83
N LEU A 89 0.88 -16.49 8.34
CA LEU A 89 0.10 -15.81 7.32
C LEU A 89 -0.86 -14.82 7.98
N LEU A 90 -1.07 -13.68 7.34
CA LEU A 90 -2.02 -12.66 7.74
C LEU A 90 -3.18 -12.67 6.77
N ARG A 91 -4.40 -12.81 7.30
CA ARG A 91 -5.61 -12.80 6.47
C ARG A 91 -6.55 -11.71 6.94
N CYS A 92 -7.13 -10.99 5.96
CA CYS A 92 -8.19 -10.04 6.25
C CYS A 92 -9.46 -10.78 6.65
N THR A 93 -10.16 -10.27 7.65
CA THR A 93 -11.40 -10.84 8.15
C THR A 93 -12.62 -10.24 7.44
N GLU A 94 -13.79 -10.86 7.65
CA GLU A 94 -15.05 -10.29 7.16
C GLU A 94 -15.31 -8.89 7.74
N LYS A 95 -14.92 -8.66 8.99
CA LYS A 95 -15.04 -7.35 9.63
C LYS A 95 -14.27 -6.27 8.87
N ALA A 96 -13.17 -6.63 8.24
CA ALA A 96 -12.34 -5.71 7.47
C ALA A 96 -12.95 -5.37 6.10
N CYS A 97 -13.87 -6.19 5.57
CA CYS A 97 -14.40 -5.99 4.21
C CYS A 97 -14.99 -4.58 3.97
N PRO A 98 -15.82 -4.00 4.85
CA PRO A 98 -16.34 -2.66 4.64
C PRO A 98 -15.24 -1.59 4.61
N ILE A 99 -14.19 -1.76 5.43
CA ILE A 99 -13.04 -0.85 5.47
C ILE A 99 -12.26 -0.95 4.16
N ILE A 100 -12.01 -2.17 3.70
CA ILE A 100 -11.29 -2.42 2.45
C ILE A 100 -12.04 -1.81 1.27
N GLU A 101 -13.36 -1.95 1.21
CA GLU A 101 -14.19 -1.35 0.17
C GLU A 101 -14.09 0.18 0.18
N GLN A 102 -14.20 0.79 1.35
CA GLN A 102 -14.05 2.25 1.50
C GLN A 102 -12.64 2.70 1.12
N GLY A 103 -11.63 1.93 1.51
CA GLY A 103 -10.24 2.21 1.15
C GLY A 103 -9.99 2.13 -0.34
N ARG A 104 -10.55 1.14 -1.01
CA ARG A 104 -10.44 1.01 -2.48
C ARG A 104 -11.13 2.17 -3.20
N ALA A 105 -12.31 2.58 -2.73
CA ALA A 105 -13.00 3.73 -3.28
C ALA A 105 -12.18 5.01 -3.13
N LEU A 106 -11.55 5.19 -1.98
CA LEU A 106 -10.66 6.32 -1.72
C LEU A 106 -9.43 6.30 -2.63
N GLN A 107 -8.84 5.13 -2.86
CA GLN A 107 -7.70 4.97 -3.76
C GLN A 107 -8.07 5.26 -5.21
N GLU A 108 -9.25 4.84 -5.65
CA GLU A 108 -9.78 5.18 -6.97
C GLU A 108 -9.99 6.68 -7.12
N GLU A 109 -10.58 7.32 -6.11
CA GLU A 109 -10.75 8.77 -6.08
C GLU A 109 -9.42 9.49 -6.16
N PHE A 110 -8.43 9.02 -5.40
CA PHE A 110 -7.09 9.60 -5.41
C PHE A 110 -6.48 9.53 -6.82
N GLY A 111 -6.54 8.36 -7.46
CA GLY A 111 -6.05 8.17 -8.82
C GLY A 111 -6.75 9.09 -9.82
N ALA A 112 -8.06 9.19 -9.73
CA ALA A 112 -8.84 10.06 -10.61
C ALA A 112 -8.47 11.53 -10.43
N ARG A 113 -8.29 11.97 -9.19
CA ARG A 113 -7.90 13.37 -8.90
C ARG A 113 -6.47 13.68 -9.33
N LEU A 114 -5.57 12.72 -9.25
CA LEU A 114 -4.20 12.89 -9.76
C LEU A 114 -4.18 13.17 -11.25
N LEU A 115 -5.13 12.61 -11.98
CA LEU A 115 -5.16 12.69 -13.44
C LEU A 115 -6.17 13.74 -13.95
N GLU A 116 -6.76 14.55 -13.07
CA GLU A 116 -7.62 15.65 -13.47
C GLU A 116 -6.89 16.59 -14.44
N HIS A 117 -7.63 17.13 -15.39
CA HIS A 117 -7.13 18.05 -16.39
C HIS A 117 -6.12 17.46 -17.39
N THR A 118 -5.91 16.16 -17.33
CA THR A 118 -5.14 15.44 -18.36
C THR A 118 -6.08 14.90 -19.42
N ASN A 119 -5.57 14.72 -20.63
CA ASN A 119 -6.33 14.09 -21.72
C ASN A 119 -5.95 12.62 -21.87
N GLU A 120 -6.69 11.91 -22.71
CA GLU A 120 -6.48 10.48 -22.93
C GLU A 120 -5.07 10.16 -23.45
N ALA A 121 -4.55 10.96 -24.36
CA ALA A 121 -3.21 10.76 -24.92
C ALA A 121 -2.12 10.90 -23.85
N GLN A 122 -2.27 11.90 -22.96
CA GLN A 122 -1.33 12.11 -21.84
C GLN A 122 -1.36 10.94 -20.86
N ARG A 123 -2.55 10.45 -20.50
CA ARG A 123 -2.68 9.31 -19.58
C ARG A 123 -2.09 8.05 -20.18
N LYS A 124 -2.36 7.79 -21.45
CA LYS A 124 -1.81 6.63 -22.15
C LYS A 124 -0.28 6.67 -22.19
N ALA A 125 0.28 7.81 -22.58
CA ALA A 125 1.73 8.01 -22.64
C ALA A 125 2.37 7.84 -21.25
N PHE A 126 1.73 8.36 -20.20
CA PHE A 126 2.21 8.26 -18.83
C PHE A 126 2.32 6.81 -18.40
N PHE A 127 1.25 6.01 -18.58
CA PHE A 127 1.26 4.60 -18.14
C PHE A 127 2.21 3.74 -18.97
N GLU A 128 2.27 3.96 -20.27
CA GLU A 128 3.23 3.27 -21.14
C GLU A 128 4.68 3.59 -20.72
N THR A 129 4.96 4.85 -20.42
CA THR A 129 6.28 5.28 -19.99
C THR A 129 6.64 4.69 -18.62
N MET A 130 5.68 4.63 -17.71
CA MET A 130 5.88 3.99 -16.40
C MET A 130 6.26 2.53 -16.54
N ASP A 131 5.60 1.81 -17.43
CA ASP A 131 5.91 0.40 -17.67
C ASP A 131 7.36 0.22 -18.16
N ILE A 132 7.80 1.06 -19.06
CA ILE A 132 9.18 1.05 -19.55
C ILE A 132 10.17 1.35 -18.41
N ILE A 133 9.87 2.35 -17.60
CA ILE A 133 10.71 2.73 -16.45
C ILE A 133 10.78 1.58 -15.44
N ASN A 134 9.66 0.90 -15.18
CA ASN A 134 9.64 -0.24 -14.27
C ASN A 134 10.53 -1.37 -14.78
N GLU A 135 10.49 -1.68 -16.07
CA GLU A 135 11.38 -2.68 -16.66
C GLU A 135 12.85 -2.28 -16.49
N ASN A 136 13.18 -1.00 -16.69
CA ASN A 136 14.54 -0.51 -16.49
C ASN A 136 14.97 -0.61 -15.02
N LEU A 137 14.06 -0.33 -14.10
CA LEU A 137 14.34 -0.48 -12.66
C LEU A 137 14.60 -1.94 -12.30
N ASP A 138 13.82 -2.87 -12.83
CA ASP A 138 14.03 -4.30 -12.62
C ASP A 138 15.42 -4.73 -13.13
N ALA A 139 15.80 -4.26 -14.30
CA ALA A 139 17.13 -4.56 -14.86
C ALA A 139 18.26 -4.02 -13.98
N ILE A 140 18.09 -2.83 -13.42
CA ILE A 140 19.08 -2.24 -12.49
C ILE A 140 19.19 -3.09 -11.22
N LEU A 141 18.05 -3.49 -10.65
CA LEU A 141 18.04 -4.29 -9.43
C LEU A 141 18.64 -5.68 -9.65
N GLU A 142 18.39 -6.31 -10.77
CA GLU A 142 18.99 -7.58 -11.15
C GLU A 142 20.51 -7.47 -11.35
N GLY A 143 20.96 -6.34 -11.90
CA GLY A 143 22.39 -6.08 -12.11
C GLY A 143 23.17 -5.83 -10.83
N GLU A 144 22.50 -5.54 -9.72
CA GLU A 144 23.12 -5.33 -8.40
C GLU A 144 23.25 -6.63 -7.59
N ALA A 145 22.66 -7.71 -8.08
CA ALA A 145 22.68 -8.99 -7.37
C ALA A 145 24.04 -9.71 -7.40
#